data_d2b7438f37baae9041fed3d1a188f5d6
#
_entry.id   d2b7438f37baae9041fed3d1a188f5d6
#
_cell.length_a   1.000
_cell.length_b   1.000
_cell.length_c   1.000
_cell.angle_alpha   90.00
_cell.angle_beta   90.00
_cell.angle_gamma   90.00
#
_symmetry.space_group_name_H-M   'P 1'
#
loop_
_entity.id
_entity.type
_entity.pdbx_description
1 polymer ?
#
loop_
_entity_poly.entity_id
_entity_poly.type
_entity_poly.pdbx_seq_one_letter_code
_entity_poly.pdbx_strand_id
1 'polypeptide(L)'
;SYSASGALWAAHDALLRMKLLPRPKGKGRVKFKAMVVGATGAIGSVCARLLARAAEEVYMVSPETAKLLALQESILQESPDAKLFLAAHADKDIADMDMIVTATSGAGKKVLDIMKVKPGCVITDVARPLDLPASEVAKRPDVLVIESGEIQLPGDVQMKNIGLPKGVAYACLAETIVLALEGRFENFTVGRAIEWEKVREIYQLGLKHGMQLAAISGVNGPFSDADIARVRELALAERARRALTSTPAPKPPRKAPTRKRKPTGSAA
;
A
#
# COMPACT_ATOMS: atom_id res chain seq x y z
N SER A 1 3.16 15.39 7.90
CA SER A 1 3.71 15.03 6.57
C SER A 1 4.76 13.92 6.64
N TYR A 2 5.64 13.92 7.64
CA TYR A 2 6.69 12.89 7.74
C TYR A 2 6.11 11.46 7.94
N SER A 3 4.96 11.32 8.60
CA SER A 3 4.28 10.02 8.70
C SER A 3 3.91 9.43 7.33
N ALA A 4 3.46 10.25 6.40
CA ALA A 4 3.14 9.79 5.05
C ALA A 4 4.42 9.41 4.27
N SER A 5 5.50 10.21 4.36
CA SER A 5 6.76 9.86 3.70
C SER A 5 7.39 8.62 4.32
N GLY A 6 7.37 8.47 5.63
CA GLY A 6 7.87 7.30 6.33
C GLY A 6 7.11 6.02 5.96
N ALA A 7 5.78 6.11 5.84
CA ALA A 7 4.94 5.00 5.40
C ALA A 7 5.29 4.53 3.98
N LEU A 8 5.37 5.47 3.04
CA LEU A 8 5.70 5.14 1.65
C LEU A 8 7.16 4.68 1.50
N TRP A 9 8.08 5.24 2.29
CA TRP A 9 9.47 4.78 2.33
C TRP A 9 9.58 3.34 2.84
N ALA A 10 8.91 3.02 3.95
CA ALA A 10 8.86 1.67 4.49
C ALA A 10 8.23 0.66 3.51
N ALA A 11 7.12 1.04 2.87
CA ALA A 11 6.47 0.22 1.86
C ALA A 11 7.38 -0.01 0.64
N HIS A 12 8.08 1.01 0.17
CA HIS A 12 9.02 0.90 -0.94
C HIS A 12 10.18 -0.05 -0.61
N ASP A 13 10.80 0.09 0.58
CA ASP A 13 11.86 -0.81 1.04
C ASP A 13 11.36 -2.25 1.14
N ALA A 14 10.18 -2.45 1.71
CA ALA A 14 9.55 -3.77 1.81
C ALA A 14 9.30 -4.40 0.43
N LEU A 15 8.77 -3.64 -0.53
CA LEU A 15 8.55 -4.11 -1.91
C LEU A 15 9.86 -4.52 -2.59
N LEU A 16 10.93 -3.74 -2.41
CA LEU A 16 12.26 -4.08 -2.94
C LEU A 16 12.80 -5.38 -2.34
N ARG A 17 12.66 -5.55 -1.02
CA ARG A 17 13.14 -6.75 -0.30
C ARG A 17 12.29 -7.99 -0.63
N MET A 18 11.00 -7.83 -0.84
CA MET A 18 10.11 -8.91 -1.30
C MET A 18 10.45 -9.41 -2.72
N LYS A 19 11.03 -8.57 -3.58
CA LYS A 19 11.47 -8.93 -4.96
C LYS A 19 10.36 -9.58 -5.81
N LEU A 20 9.11 -9.20 -5.60
CA LEU A 20 7.94 -9.75 -6.31
C LEU A 20 7.45 -8.85 -7.44
N LEU A 21 7.96 -7.60 -7.49
CA LEU A 21 7.66 -6.65 -8.56
C LEU A 21 8.81 -6.58 -9.58
N PRO A 22 8.49 -6.29 -10.85
CA PRO A 22 9.52 -6.04 -11.85
C PRO A 22 10.34 -4.81 -11.47
N ARG A 23 11.64 -4.83 -11.75
CA ARG A 23 12.50 -3.66 -11.54
C ARG A 23 12.04 -2.52 -12.46
N PRO A 24 12.01 -1.26 -11.98
CA PRO A 24 11.67 -0.12 -12.81
C PRO A 24 12.61 -0.06 -14.03
N LYS A 25 12.04 0.11 -15.22
CA LYS A 25 12.79 0.33 -16.45
C LYS A 25 12.61 1.80 -16.84
N GLY A 26 13.61 2.65 -16.52
CA GLY A 26 13.60 4.06 -16.90
C GLY A 26 12.81 4.98 -15.96
N LYS A 27 12.45 6.18 -16.47
CA LYS A 27 11.79 7.28 -15.74
C LYS A 27 10.25 7.22 -15.83
N GLY A 28 9.63 6.08 -15.78
CA GLY A 28 8.17 5.95 -15.86
C GLY A 28 7.55 5.44 -14.56
N ARG A 29 6.22 5.36 -14.55
CA ARG A 29 5.50 4.67 -13.47
C ARG A 29 5.92 3.22 -13.40
N VAL A 30 6.02 2.71 -12.18
CA VAL A 30 6.33 1.30 -11.93
C VAL A 30 5.06 0.47 -12.10
N LYS A 31 5.19 -0.68 -12.76
CA LYS A 31 4.06 -1.61 -12.93
C LYS A 31 3.69 -2.28 -11.61
N PHE A 32 2.94 -1.57 -10.78
CA PHE A 32 2.29 -2.13 -9.60
C PHE A 32 0.97 -1.42 -9.35
N LYS A 33 0.04 -2.10 -8.69
CA LYS A 33 -1.24 -1.57 -8.28
C LYS A 33 -1.21 -1.26 -6.79
N ALA A 34 -1.59 -0.04 -6.43
CA ALA A 34 -1.65 0.41 -5.06
C ALA A 34 -3.09 0.73 -4.64
N MET A 35 -3.42 0.42 -3.40
CA MET A 35 -4.69 0.81 -2.77
C MET A 35 -4.43 1.67 -1.54
N VAL A 36 -5.24 2.69 -1.33
CA VAL A 36 -5.22 3.53 -0.13
C VAL A 36 -6.59 3.44 0.53
N VAL A 37 -6.65 2.79 1.69
CA VAL A 37 -7.85 2.69 2.53
C VAL A 37 -7.85 3.83 3.53
N GLY A 38 -8.92 4.63 3.54
CA GLY A 38 -8.95 5.90 4.26
C GLY A 38 -8.37 7.06 3.42
N ALA A 39 -8.54 6.99 2.09
CA ALA A 39 -7.95 7.94 1.15
C ALA A 39 -8.39 9.39 1.34
N THR A 40 -9.52 9.65 1.98
CA THR A 40 -10.01 11.02 2.26
C THR A 40 -9.45 11.61 3.56
N GLY A 41 -8.69 10.83 4.34
CA GLY A 41 -7.99 11.30 5.53
C GLY A 41 -6.73 12.11 5.19
N ALA A 42 -6.14 12.78 6.18
CA ALA A 42 -4.95 13.63 6.01
C ALA A 42 -3.76 12.83 5.43
N ILE A 43 -3.42 11.69 6.02
CA ILE A 43 -2.31 10.85 5.55
C ILE A 43 -2.70 10.12 4.27
N GLY A 44 -3.91 9.54 4.22
CA GLY A 44 -4.38 8.78 3.06
C GLY A 44 -4.41 9.61 1.78
N SER A 45 -4.89 10.85 1.84
CA SER A 45 -4.99 11.72 0.66
C SER A 45 -3.63 12.06 0.06
N VAL A 46 -2.64 12.35 0.89
CA VAL A 46 -1.30 12.64 0.40
C VAL A 46 -0.56 11.37 -0.07
N CYS A 47 -0.79 10.22 0.57
CA CYS A 47 -0.29 8.94 0.06
C CYS A 47 -0.87 8.64 -1.33
N ALA A 48 -2.17 8.85 -1.54
CA ALA A 48 -2.80 8.68 -2.85
C ALA A 48 -2.19 9.60 -3.91
N ARG A 49 -1.92 10.89 -3.59
CA ARG A 49 -1.25 11.84 -4.51
C ARG A 49 0.15 11.37 -4.90
N LEU A 50 0.94 10.93 -3.94
CA LEU A 50 2.31 10.46 -4.21
C LEU A 50 2.32 9.14 -5.00
N LEU A 51 1.42 8.21 -4.66
CA LEU A 51 1.27 6.95 -5.38
C LEU A 51 0.77 7.16 -6.82
N ALA A 52 -0.09 8.14 -7.06
CA ALA A 52 -0.56 8.52 -8.40
C ALA A 52 0.59 8.93 -9.36
N ARG A 53 1.73 9.35 -8.82
CA ARG A 53 2.94 9.68 -9.58
C ARG A 53 3.85 8.47 -9.82
N ALA A 54 3.74 7.43 -8.98
CA ALA A 54 4.68 6.31 -8.95
C ALA A 54 4.08 4.98 -9.45
N ALA A 55 2.82 4.68 -9.09
CA ALA A 55 2.15 3.44 -9.42
C ALA A 55 1.46 3.49 -10.79
N GLU A 56 1.27 2.32 -11.41
CA GLU A 56 0.48 2.20 -12.64
C GLU A 56 -0.99 2.50 -12.42
N GLU A 57 -1.55 2.00 -11.30
CA GLU A 57 -2.95 2.20 -10.92
C GLU A 57 -3.05 2.48 -9.42
N VAL A 58 -3.92 3.40 -9.03
CA VAL A 58 -4.19 3.72 -7.63
C VAL A 58 -5.69 3.60 -7.34
N TYR A 59 -6.01 2.79 -6.36
CA TYR A 59 -7.36 2.55 -5.88
C TYR A 59 -7.58 3.32 -4.57
N MET A 60 -8.46 4.30 -4.60
CA MET A 60 -8.77 5.15 -3.44
C MET A 60 -10.06 4.69 -2.78
N VAL A 61 -9.98 4.30 -1.52
CA VAL A 61 -11.10 3.72 -0.77
C VAL A 61 -11.50 4.63 0.38
N SER A 62 -12.77 5.02 0.40
CA SER A 62 -13.41 5.74 1.51
C SER A 62 -14.94 5.70 1.35
N PRO A 63 -15.72 5.65 2.43
CA PRO A 63 -17.16 5.79 2.36
C PRO A 63 -17.63 7.21 1.98
N GLU A 64 -16.74 8.21 2.03
CA GLU A 64 -17.02 9.61 1.76
C GLU A 64 -16.92 9.92 0.26
N THR A 65 -17.87 9.46 -0.56
CA THR A 65 -17.84 9.53 -2.03
C THR A 65 -17.57 10.94 -2.57
N ALA A 66 -18.20 11.96 -2.00
CA ALA A 66 -18.00 13.34 -2.48
C ALA A 66 -16.55 13.82 -2.29
N LYS A 67 -15.93 13.46 -1.16
CA LYS A 67 -14.51 13.78 -0.90
C LYS A 67 -13.57 12.96 -1.78
N LEU A 68 -13.93 11.71 -2.10
CA LEU A 68 -13.15 10.90 -3.05
C LEU A 68 -13.15 11.52 -4.45
N LEU A 69 -14.29 11.95 -4.93
CA LEU A 69 -14.40 12.62 -6.24
C LEU A 69 -13.59 13.92 -6.29
N ALA A 70 -13.69 14.76 -5.27
CA ALA A 70 -12.89 15.97 -5.16
C ALA A 70 -11.38 15.69 -5.10
N LEU A 71 -10.99 14.64 -4.38
CA LEU A 71 -9.60 14.19 -4.32
C LEU A 71 -9.10 13.69 -5.67
N GLN A 72 -9.90 12.89 -6.38
CA GLN A 72 -9.59 12.39 -7.72
C GLN A 72 -9.37 13.56 -8.69
N GLU A 73 -10.30 14.52 -8.74
CA GLU A 73 -10.19 15.70 -9.59
C GLU A 73 -8.92 16.49 -9.29
N SER A 74 -8.63 16.74 -8.02
CA SER A 74 -7.43 17.45 -7.60
C SER A 74 -6.14 16.71 -7.98
N ILE A 75 -6.10 15.38 -7.85
CA ILE A 75 -4.92 14.58 -8.26
C ILE A 75 -4.75 14.60 -9.79
N LEU A 76 -5.84 14.54 -10.57
CA LEU A 76 -5.79 14.58 -12.02
C LEU A 76 -5.34 15.94 -12.56
N GLN A 77 -5.59 17.04 -11.85
CA GLN A 77 -5.01 18.34 -12.17
C GLN A 77 -3.48 18.35 -12.04
N GLU A 78 -2.93 17.65 -11.05
CA GLU A 78 -1.49 17.55 -10.80
C GLU A 78 -0.81 16.44 -11.63
N SER A 79 -1.52 15.39 -11.97
CA SER A 79 -1.05 14.19 -12.65
C SER A 79 -2.12 13.67 -13.63
N PRO A 80 -2.30 14.33 -14.79
CA PRO A 80 -3.40 14.06 -15.73
C PRO A 80 -3.43 12.62 -16.29
N ASP A 81 -2.27 11.96 -16.31
CA ASP A 81 -2.11 10.59 -16.82
C ASP A 81 -2.26 9.52 -15.74
N ALA A 82 -2.59 9.90 -14.49
CA ALA A 82 -2.79 8.95 -13.41
C ALA A 82 -4.06 8.11 -13.62
N LYS A 83 -3.94 6.80 -13.41
CA LYS A 83 -5.08 5.89 -13.44
C LYS A 83 -5.63 5.70 -12.03
N LEU A 84 -6.72 6.36 -11.73
CA LEU A 84 -7.34 6.43 -10.42
C LEU A 84 -8.70 5.74 -10.42
N PHE A 85 -8.91 4.86 -9.44
CA PHE A 85 -10.15 4.11 -9.24
C PHE A 85 -10.71 4.44 -7.86
N LEU A 86 -12.02 4.59 -7.76
CA LEU A 86 -12.73 4.93 -6.52
C LEU A 86 -13.57 3.76 -6.05
N ALA A 87 -13.56 3.49 -4.76
CA ALA A 87 -14.41 2.49 -4.14
C ALA A 87 -14.85 2.93 -2.73
N ALA A 88 -16.06 2.55 -2.35
CA ALA A 88 -16.53 2.73 -0.98
C ALA A 88 -15.92 1.71 -0.01
N HIS A 89 -15.60 0.51 -0.52
CA HIS A 89 -15.04 -0.60 0.24
C HIS A 89 -13.88 -1.25 -0.51
N ALA A 90 -12.87 -1.75 0.23
CA ALA A 90 -11.67 -2.34 -0.35
C ALA A 90 -11.90 -3.69 -1.05
N ASP A 91 -12.87 -4.46 -0.61
CA ASP A 91 -13.03 -5.90 -0.89
C ASP A 91 -13.17 -6.29 -2.36
N LYS A 92 -13.64 -5.36 -3.20
CA LYS A 92 -13.89 -5.63 -4.63
C LYS A 92 -12.58 -5.82 -5.42
N ASP A 93 -11.61 -4.95 -5.16
CA ASP A 93 -10.41 -4.85 -5.99
C ASP A 93 -9.13 -5.32 -5.26
N ILE A 94 -9.25 -5.65 -3.97
CA ILE A 94 -8.12 -5.95 -3.08
C ILE A 94 -7.26 -7.14 -3.53
N ALA A 95 -7.85 -8.09 -4.27
CA ALA A 95 -7.18 -9.30 -4.71
C ALA A 95 -6.05 -9.06 -5.74
N ASP A 96 -6.04 -7.88 -6.38
CA ASP A 96 -5.05 -7.51 -7.40
C ASP A 96 -3.97 -6.56 -6.89
N MET A 97 -4.07 -6.10 -5.64
CA MET A 97 -3.17 -5.08 -5.10
C MET A 97 -1.81 -5.64 -4.73
N ASP A 98 -0.76 -4.97 -5.20
CA ASP A 98 0.63 -5.26 -4.84
C ASP A 98 1.02 -4.54 -3.55
N MET A 99 0.41 -3.39 -3.30
CA MET A 99 0.65 -2.55 -2.13
C MET A 99 -0.68 -1.98 -1.61
N ILE A 100 -0.86 -1.96 -0.29
CA ILE A 100 -1.99 -1.33 0.37
C ILE A 100 -1.47 -0.42 1.48
N VAL A 101 -1.99 0.80 1.55
CA VAL A 101 -1.82 1.70 2.70
C VAL A 101 -3.14 1.76 3.44
N THR A 102 -3.15 1.46 4.73
CA THR A 102 -4.31 1.68 5.60
C THR A 102 -4.05 2.89 6.50
N ALA A 103 -4.93 3.87 6.43
CA ALA A 103 -4.80 5.14 7.11
C ALA A 103 -6.17 5.62 7.60
N THR A 104 -6.94 4.73 8.25
CA THR A 104 -8.27 5.07 8.73
C THR A 104 -8.25 5.54 10.18
N SER A 105 -9.36 6.11 10.62
CA SER A 105 -9.66 6.37 12.02
C SER A 105 -10.67 5.36 12.60
N GLY A 106 -10.73 4.19 12.01
CA GLY A 106 -11.78 3.20 12.20
C GLY A 106 -11.80 2.48 13.54
N ALA A 107 -10.81 2.68 14.40
CA ALA A 107 -10.69 2.18 15.78
C ALA A 107 -11.41 0.83 16.01
N GLY A 108 -10.81 -0.26 15.52
CA GLY A 108 -11.34 -1.62 15.74
C GLY A 108 -12.43 -2.07 14.75
N LYS A 109 -12.79 -1.26 13.75
CA LYS A 109 -13.66 -1.71 12.65
C LYS A 109 -12.83 -2.42 11.59
N LYS A 110 -13.38 -3.51 11.03
CA LYS A 110 -12.75 -4.20 9.90
C LYS A 110 -12.73 -3.29 8.67
N VAL A 111 -11.55 -2.86 8.25
CA VAL A 111 -11.36 -1.92 7.13
C VAL A 111 -11.15 -2.63 5.80
N LEU A 112 -10.68 -3.89 5.84
CA LEU A 112 -10.50 -4.77 4.69
C LEU A 112 -10.55 -6.24 5.11
N ASP A 113 -10.77 -7.13 4.16
CA ASP A 113 -10.69 -8.57 4.38
C ASP A 113 -9.32 -9.10 3.95
N ILE A 114 -8.43 -9.35 4.92
CA ILE A 114 -7.08 -9.83 4.64
C ILE A 114 -7.07 -11.18 3.90
N MET A 115 -8.12 -11.99 4.04
CA MET A 115 -8.23 -13.28 3.33
C MET A 115 -8.31 -13.12 1.82
N LYS A 116 -8.81 -11.98 1.33
CA LYS A 116 -8.93 -11.66 -0.09
C LYS A 116 -7.67 -11.03 -0.68
N VAL A 117 -6.73 -10.62 0.15
CA VAL A 117 -5.50 -9.94 -0.30
C VAL A 117 -4.65 -10.84 -1.17
N LYS A 118 -4.02 -10.25 -2.19
CA LYS A 118 -3.07 -10.92 -3.08
C LYS A 118 -1.89 -11.49 -2.29
N PRO A 119 -1.50 -12.77 -2.51
CA PRO A 119 -0.30 -13.32 -1.90
C PRO A 119 0.94 -12.48 -2.24
N GLY A 120 1.73 -12.11 -1.24
CA GLY A 120 2.91 -11.26 -1.40
C GLY A 120 2.61 -9.75 -1.51
N CYS A 121 1.38 -9.32 -1.27
CA CYS A 121 1.07 -7.92 -1.10
C CYS A 121 1.79 -7.35 0.13
N VAL A 122 2.24 -6.12 0.05
CA VAL A 122 2.76 -5.35 1.17
C VAL A 122 1.66 -4.41 1.67
N ILE A 123 1.28 -4.57 2.93
CA ILE A 123 0.32 -3.68 3.59
C ILE A 123 1.07 -2.81 4.58
N THR A 124 0.95 -1.50 4.45
CA THR A 124 1.52 -0.52 5.37
C THR A 124 0.40 0.07 6.22
N ASP A 125 0.35 -0.29 7.49
CA ASP A 125 -0.65 0.20 8.43
C ASP A 125 -0.13 1.44 9.17
N VAL A 126 -0.71 2.59 8.83
CA VAL A 126 -0.34 3.90 9.41
C VAL A 126 -1.30 4.31 10.51
N ALA A 127 -2.41 3.61 10.65
CA ALA A 127 -3.45 3.93 11.64
C ALA A 127 -2.94 3.76 13.08
N ARG A 128 -3.44 4.58 13.98
CA ARG A 128 -3.23 4.42 15.42
C ARG A 128 -4.57 4.63 16.15
N PRO A 129 -5.14 3.60 16.79
CA PRO A 129 -4.67 2.21 16.81
C PRO A 129 -4.67 1.56 15.42
N LEU A 130 -3.91 0.45 15.26
CA LEU A 130 -3.77 -0.25 13.98
C LEU A 130 -5.12 -0.68 13.39
N ASP A 131 -5.25 -0.57 12.08
CA ASP A 131 -6.40 -1.06 11.32
C ASP A 131 -6.41 -2.60 11.21
N LEU A 132 -5.23 -3.23 11.27
CA LEU A 132 -5.03 -4.67 11.19
C LEU A 132 -4.43 -5.22 12.49
N PRO A 133 -5.24 -5.76 13.41
CA PRO A 133 -4.74 -6.35 14.64
C PRO A 133 -3.98 -7.66 14.37
N ALA A 134 -3.13 -8.07 15.31
CA ALA A 134 -2.29 -9.26 15.21
C ALA A 134 -3.07 -10.53 14.85
N SER A 135 -4.30 -10.68 15.35
CA SER A 135 -5.17 -11.81 15.05
C SER A 135 -5.61 -11.89 13.58
N GLU A 136 -5.72 -10.74 12.90
CA GLU A 136 -6.00 -10.71 11.45
C GLU A 136 -4.73 -10.98 10.66
N VAL A 137 -3.61 -10.35 11.02
CA VAL A 137 -2.31 -10.53 10.36
C VAL A 137 -1.89 -12.00 10.37
N ALA A 138 -2.06 -12.70 11.50
CA ALA A 138 -1.69 -14.10 11.66
C ALA A 138 -2.39 -15.07 10.69
N LYS A 139 -3.54 -14.68 10.12
CA LYS A 139 -4.27 -15.51 9.14
C LYS A 139 -3.58 -15.61 7.78
N ARG A 140 -2.69 -14.67 7.45
CA ARG A 140 -2.07 -14.57 6.13
C ARG A 140 -0.54 -14.36 6.24
N PRO A 141 0.20 -15.43 6.59
CA PRO A 141 1.66 -15.36 6.70
C PRO A 141 2.37 -15.14 5.34
N ASP A 142 1.64 -15.20 4.24
CA ASP A 142 2.05 -14.92 2.87
C ASP A 142 1.83 -13.45 2.45
N VAL A 143 1.37 -12.60 3.36
CA VAL A 143 1.18 -11.15 3.18
C VAL A 143 2.08 -10.42 4.16
N LEU A 144 2.86 -9.46 3.69
CA LEU A 144 3.73 -8.67 4.55
C LEU A 144 2.97 -7.46 5.09
N VAL A 145 2.57 -7.52 6.35
CA VAL A 145 1.91 -6.40 7.03
C VAL A 145 2.92 -5.69 7.90
N ILE A 146 3.20 -4.43 7.59
CA ILE A 146 4.16 -3.59 8.31
C ILE A 146 3.45 -2.44 9.00
N GLU A 147 3.89 -2.15 10.21
CA GLU A 147 3.61 -0.89 10.88
C GLU A 147 4.51 0.19 10.32
N SER A 148 4.04 1.40 10.24
CA SER A 148 4.84 2.49 9.72
C SER A 148 4.72 3.75 10.57
N GLY A 149 5.61 4.68 10.29
CA GLY A 149 5.67 5.96 10.99
C GLY A 149 6.79 6.04 12.00
N GLU A 150 7.81 5.18 11.90
CA GLU A 150 8.97 5.17 12.77
C GLU A 150 10.24 5.59 12.01
N ILE A 151 11.01 6.47 12.62
CA ILE A 151 12.23 7.06 12.06
C ILE A 151 13.39 6.81 13.03
N GLN A 152 14.50 6.30 12.51
CA GLN A 152 15.75 6.19 13.22
C GLN A 152 16.43 7.57 13.27
N LEU A 153 16.65 8.08 14.46
CA LEU A 153 17.36 9.34 14.69
C LEU A 153 18.88 9.12 14.60
N PRO A 154 19.63 10.10 14.09
CA PRO A 154 21.09 10.05 14.06
C PRO A 154 21.67 10.20 15.47
N GLY A 155 22.85 9.61 15.67
CA GLY A 155 23.59 9.73 16.95
C GLY A 155 23.03 8.88 18.08
N ASP A 156 23.52 9.14 19.29
CA ASP A 156 23.13 8.42 20.51
C ASP A 156 22.01 9.16 21.26
N VAL A 157 20.83 9.17 20.65
CA VAL A 157 19.66 9.86 21.22
C VAL A 157 18.86 8.88 22.07
N GLN A 158 18.57 9.26 23.31
CA GLN A 158 17.67 8.52 24.18
C GLN A 158 16.43 9.37 24.50
N MET A 159 15.29 8.87 24.07
CA MET A 159 13.99 9.47 24.39
C MET A 159 13.32 8.71 25.54
N LYS A 160 12.75 9.45 26.49
CA LYS A 160 12.09 8.83 27.64
C LYS A 160 10.62 8.54 27.34
N ASN A 161 10.19 7.32 27.66
CA ASN A 161 8.76 6.95 27.76
C ASN A 161 7.91 7.13 26.49
N ILE A 162 8.47 6.97 25.30
CA ILE A 162 7.70 7.00 24.04
C ILE A 162 7.30 5.63 23.53
N GLY A 163 7.68 4.54 24.23
CA GLY A 163 7.33 3.17 23.87
C GLY A 163 8.06 2.62 22.66
N LEU A 164 9.12 3.27 22.18
CA LEU A 164 9.93 2.87 21.04
C LEU A 164 11.36 2.50 21.46
N PRO A 165 12.08 1.71 20.65
CA PRO A 165 13.49 1.42 20.88
C PRO A 165 14.35 2.67 20.96
N LYS A 166 15.55 2.54 21.57
CA LYS A 166 16.52 3.64 21.67
C LYS A 166 16.83 4.20 20.27
N GLY A 167 16.84 5.52 20.15
CA GLY A 167 17.14 6.21 18.89
C GLY A 167 16.02 6.20 17.86
N VAL A 168 14.87 5.60 18.16
CA VAL A 168 13.70 5.58 17.28
C VAL A 168 12.65 6.59 17.75
N ALA A 169 12.06 7.32 16.84
CA ALA A 169 10.97 8.25 17.12
C ALA A 169 9.80 8.04 16.14
N TYR A 170 8.59 8.35 16.58
CA TYR A 170 7.47 8.48 15.67
C TYR A 170 7.74 9.57 14.64
N ALA A 171 7.34 9.37 13.39
CA ALA A 171 7.62 10.31 12.31
C ALA A 171 7.06 11.72 12.57
N CYS A 172 5.93 11.86 13.26
CA CYS A 172 5.40 13.16 13.65
C CYS A 172 6.32 13.90 14.63
N LEU A 173 6.98 13.19 15.54
CA LEU A 173 7.96 13.75 16.44
C LEU A 173 9.27 14.04 15.70
N ALA A 174 9.72 13.14 14.82
CA ALA A 174 10.89 13.36 13.98
C ALA A 174 10.71 14.58 13.05
N GLU A 175 9.51 14.86 12.56
CA GLU A 175 9.17 16.09 11.82
C GLU A 175 9.49 17.34 12.66
N THR A 176 9.03 17.37 13.90
CA THR A 176 9.31 18.48 14.81
C THR A 176 10.81 18.63 15.09
N ILE A 177 11.52 17.52 15.28
CA ILE A 177 12.98 17.54 15.49
C ILE A 177 13.70 18.12 14.27
N VAL A 178 13.34 17.67 13.06
CA VAL A 178 13.95 18.16 11.82
C VAL A 178 13.70 19.64 11.63
N LEU A 179 12.49 20.12 11.86
CA LEU A 179 12.16 21.55 11.75
C LEU A 179 12.92 22.39 12.77
N ALA A 180 13.08 21.89 13.99
CA ALA A 180 13.88 22.57 15.01
C ALA A 180 15.38 22.64 14.61
N LEU A 181 15.94 21.57 14.03
CA LEU A 181 17.32 21.57 13.53
C LEU A 181 17.51 22.53 12.34
N GLU A 182 16.48 22.77 11.55
CA GLU A 182 16.48 23.79 10.48
C GLU A 182 16.20 25.21 10.99
N GLY A 183 15.94 25.39 12.28
CA GLY A 183 15.54 26.69 12.85
C GLY A 183 14.16 27.17 12.38
N ARG A 184 13.31 26.27 11.91
CA ARG A 184 11.98 26.57 11.37
C ARG A 184 10.92 26.38 12.44
N PHE A 185 10.48 27.48 13.03
CA PHE A 185 9.45 27.52 14.09
C PHE A 185 8.12 28.00 13.50
N GLU A 186 7.58 27.24 12.58
CA GLU A 186 6.37 27.54 11.82
C GLU A 186 5.36 26.40 11.85
N ASN A 187 4.13 26.67 11.51
CA ASN A 187 3.12 25.66 11.23
C ASN A 187 3.45 24.97 9.89
N PHE A 188 4.12 23.82 9.94
CA PHE A 188 4.56 23.13 8.73
C PHE A 188 3.44 22.28 8.11
N THR A 189 2.81 21.40 8.88
CA THR A 189 1.65 20.64 8.45
C THR A 189 0.56 20.69 9.50
N VAL A 190 -0.52 21.42 9.23
CA VAL A 190 -1.64 21.61 10.12
C VAL A 190 -2.94 21.20 9.42
N GLY A 191 -3.81 20.51 10.15
CA GLY A 191 -5.11 20.10 9.64
C GLY A 191 -5.05 18.87 8.71
N ARG A 192 -6.02 18.78 7.80
CA ARG A 192 -6.20 17.61 6.93
C ARG A 192 -5.65 17.78 5.52
N ALA A 193 -5.41 19.00 5.08
CA ALA A 193 -4.87 19.29 3.75
C ALA A 193 -3.34 19.34 3.80
N ILE A 194 -2.71 18.17 3.71
CA ILE A 194 -1.25 18.06 3.66
C ILE A 194 -0.80 18.23 2.21
N GLU A 195 0.02 19.24 1.95
CA GLU A 195 0.65 19.47 0.65
C GLU A 195 1.72 18.39 0.41
N TRP A 196 1.70 17.76 -0.76
CA TRP A 196 2.64 16.68 -1.08
C TRP A 196 4.08 17.20 -1.19
N GLU A 197 4.25 18.48 -1.56
CA GLU A 197 5.53 19.18 -1.59
C GLU A 197 6.19 19.20 -0.20
N LYS A 198 5.41 19.47 0.85
CA LYS A 198 5.88 19.44 2.23
C LYS A 198 6.26 18.03 2.69
N VAL A 199 5.56 17.00 2.18
CA VAL A 199 5.94 15.60 2.46
C VAL A 199 7.30 15.29 1.85
N ARG A 200 7.56 15.74 0.63
CA ARG A 200 8.85 15.60 -0.04
C ARG A 200 9.93 16.41 0.66
N GLU A 201 9.62 17.65 1.02
CA GLU A 201 10.55 18.56 1.71
C GLU A 201 11.02 17.97 3.04
N ILE A 202 10.09 17.57 3.92
CA ILE A 202 10.47 17.01 5.22
C ILE A 202 11.27 15.72 5.09
N TYR A 203 10.98 14.89 4.09
CA TYR A 203 11.78 13.71 3.78
C TYR A 203 13.21 14.08 3.42
N GLN A 204 13.40 15.07 2.55
CA GLN A 204 14.74 15.53 2.14
C GLN A 204 15.50 16.17 3.31
N LEU A 205 14.84 16.98 4.12
CA LEU A 205 15.43 17.55 5.33
C LEU A 205 15.80 16.46 6.35
N GLY A 206 14.96 15.44 6.52
CA GLY A 206 15.28 14.29 7.34
C GLY A 206 16.57 13.60 6.87
N LEU A 207 16.69 13.30 5.59
CA LEU A 207 17.92 12.72 5.02
C LEU A 207 19.16 13.64 5.23
N LYS A 208 19.00 14.96 5.03
CA LYS A 208 20.06 15.95 5.27
C LYS A 208 20.59 15.87 6.70
N HIS A 209 19.72 15.66 7.67
CA HIS A 209 20.09 15.54 9.09
C HIS A 209 20.45 14.11 9.52
N GLY A 210 20.58 13.17 8.59
CA GLY A 210 20.97 11.80 8.87
C GLY A 210 19.86 10.91 9.45
N MET A 211 18.59 11.35 9.35
CA MET A 211 17.45 10.49 9.67
C MET A 211 17.40 9.30 8.70
N GLN A 212 17.04 8.14 9.22
CA GLN A 212 16.90 6.91 8.44
C GLN A 212 15.56 6.28 8.70
N LEU A 213 15.12 5.40 7.81
CA LEU A 213 13.98 4.53 8.08
C LEU A 213 14.35 3.63 9.27
N ALA A 214 13.49 3.53 10.25
CA ALA A 214 13.62 2.53 11.29
C ALA A 214 13.48 1.12 10.70
N ALA A 215 13.86 0.09 11.46
CA ALA A 215 13.67 -1.29 11.03
C ALA A 215 12.19 -1.52 10.68
N ILE A 216 11.95 -2.19 9.52
CA ILE A 216 10.59 -2.58 9.16
C ILE A 216 10.04 -3.50 10.24
N SER A 217 8.95 -3.10 10.86
CA SER A 217 8.33 -3.80 11.98
C SER A 217 6.90 -4.19 11.64
N GLY A 218 6.43 -5.27 12.20
CA GLY A 218 5.03 -5.67 12.20
C GLY A 218 4.52 -5.81 13.63
N VAL A 219 3.32 -6.27 13.78
CA VAL A 219 2.64 -6.47 15.08
C VAL A 219 3.42 -7.35 16.08
N ASN A 220 4.39 -8.14 15.61
CA ASN A 220 5.25 -9.01 16.41
C ASN A 220 6.68 -8.48 16.56
N GLY A 221 6.95 -7.25 16.14
CA GLY A 221 8.27 -6.61 16.18
C GLY A 221 8.98 -6.56 14.83
N PRO A 222 10.28 -6.22 14.83
CA PRO A 222 11.07 -6.03 13.63
C PRO A 222 11.18 -7.30 12.77
N PHE A 223 11.10 -7.15 11.46
CA PHE A 223 11.38 -8.22 10.49
C PHE A 223 12.86 -8.29 10.16
N SER A 224 13.43 -9.48 10.27
CA SER A 224 14.75 -9.80 9.70
C SER A 224 14.64 -10.02 8.18
N ASP A 225 15.79 -10.08 7.49
CA ASP A 225 15.82 -10.46 6.06
C ASP A 225 15.29 -11.89 5.85
N ALA A 226 15.53 -12.80 6.82
CA ALA A 226 15.01 -14.16 6.77
C ALA A 226 13.49 -14.20 6.90
N ASP A 227 12.89 -13.35 7.75
CA ASP A 227 11.43 -13.26 7.88
C ASP A 227 10.79 -12.79 6.59
N ILE A 228 11.34 -11.73 5.95
CA ILE A 228 10.84 -11.23 4.67
C ILE A 228 11.01 -12.27 3.56
N ALA A 229 12.13 -13.00 3.52
CA ALA A 229 12.34 -14.08 2.58
C ALA A 229 11.30 -15.20 2.76
N ARG A 230 10.98 -15.57 4.00
CA ARG A 230 9.95 -16.55 4.31
C ARG A 230 8.55 -16.10 3.84
N VAL A 231 8.17 -14.86 4.10
CA VAL A 231 6.89 -14.31 3.57
C VAL A 231 6.85 -14.42 2.06
N ARG A 232 7.95 -14.08 1.38
CA ARG A 232 8.08 -14.20 -0.08
C ARG A 232 7.89 -15.64 -0.57
N GLU A 233 8.53 -16.60 0.08
CA GLU A 233 8.41 -18.03 -0.28
C GLU A 233 6.97 -18.53 -0.12
N LEU A 234 6.32 -18.21 1.00
CA LEU A 234 4.90 -18.52 1.24
C LEU A 234 4.00 -17.88 0.17
N ALA A 235 4.28 -16.64 -0.19
CA ALA A 235 3.52 -15.93 -1.23
C ALA A 235 3.66 -16.60 -2.59
N LEU A 236 4.86 -17.02 -2.98
CA LEU A 236 5.09 -17.73 -4.25
C LEU A 236 4.40 -19.09 -4.27
N ALA A 237 4.46 -19.84 -3.18
CA ALA A 237 3.77 -21.12 -3.04
C ALA A 237 2.24 -20.95 -3.15
N GLU A 238 1.67 -19.95 -2.48
CA GLU A 238 0.23 -19.68 -2.54
C GLU A 238 -0.22 -19.18 -3.93
N ARG A 239 0.61 -18.37 -4.62
CA ARG A 239 0.34 -17.99 -6.02
C ARG A 239 0.31 -19.20 -6.93
N ALA A 240 1.27 -20.13 -6.80
CA ALA A 240 1.30 -21.38 -7.58
C ALA A 240 0.06 -22.24 -7.30
N ARG A 241 -0.33 -22.40 -6.04
CA ARG A 241 -1.54 -23.14 -5.65
C ARG A 241 -2.81 -22.53 -6.27
N ARG A 242 -2.98 -21.20 -6.20
CA ARG A 242 -4.13 -20.51 -6.80
C ARG A 242 -4.17 -20.64 -8.32
N ALA A 243 -3.02 -20.58 -8.98
CA ALA A 243 -2.95 -20.77 -10.44
C ALA A 243 -3.44 -22.16 -10.88
N LEU A 244 -3.10 -23.20 -10.12
CA LEU A 244 -3.56 -24.58 -10.40
C LEU A 244 -5.09 -24.74 -10.24
N THR A 245 -5.68 -24.04 -9.25
CA THR A 245 -7.13 -24.11 -8.99
C THR A 245 -7.96 -23.22 -9.93
N SER A 246 -7.35 -22.22 -10.56
CA SER A 246 -8.00 -21.29 -11.49
C SER A 246 -7.95 -21.74 -12.96
N THR A 247 -7.28 -22.86 -13.27
CA THR A 247 -7.27 -23.39 -14.63
C THR A 247 -8.70 -23.85 -15.00
N PRO A 248 -9.36 -23.27 -16.02
CA PRO A 248 -10.70 -23.69 -16.40
C PRO A 248 -10.68 -25.15 -16.83
N ALA A 249 -11.68 -25.91 -16.39
CA ALA A 249 -11.89 -27.26 -16.90
C ALA A 249 -11.86 -27.27 -18.46
N PRO A 250 -11.22 -28.25 -19.10
CA PRO A 250 -11.14 -28.29 -20.54
C PRO A 250 -12.56 -28.20 -21.12
N LYS A 251 -12.77 -27.27 -22.08
CA LYS A 251 -14.06 -27.13 -22.75
C LYS A 251 -14.46 -28.47 -23.31
N PRO A 252 -15.70 -28.95 -23.09
CA PRO A 252 -16.17 -30.18 -23.67
C PRO A 252 -16.01 -30.13 -25.19
N PRO A 253 -15.64 -31.23 -25.83
CA PRO A 253 -15.42 -31.27 -27.29
C PRO A 253 -16.66 -30.74 -28.01
N ARG A 254 -16.46 -29.79 -28.92
CA ARG A 254 -17.54 -29.28 -29.77
C ARG A 254 -18.21 -30.46 -30.46
N LYS A 255 -19.50 -30.64 -30.21
CA LYS A 255 -20.31 -31.61 -30.96
C LYS A 255 -20.14 -31.29 -32.43
N ALA A 256 -19.75 -32.32 -33.22
CA ALA A 256 -19.65 -32.23 -34.67
C ALA A 256 -20.98 -31.77 -35.27
N PRO A 257 -20.96 -30.92 -36.29
CA PRO A 257 -22.20 -30.46 -36.92
C PRO A 257 -22.96 -31.67 -37.51
N THR A 258 -24.18 -31.87 -37.06
CA THR A 258 -25.10 -32.89 -37.61
C THR A 258 -25.39 -32.53 -39.07
N ARG A 259 -24.91 -33.38 -39.95
CA ARG A 259 -25.14 -33.27 -41.40
C ARG A 259 -26.65 -33.38 -41.66
N LYS A 260 -27.31 -32.28 -42.00
CA LYS A 260 -28.73 -32.31 -42.46
C LYS A 260 -28.83 -33.13 -43.73
N ARG A 261 -29.55 -34.27 -43.66
CA ARG A 261 -29.93 -35.05 -44.86
C ARG A 261 -30.84 -34.19 -45.74
N LYS A 262 -30.47 -34.01 -47.00
CA LYS A 262 -31.34 -33.44 -48.01
C LYS A 262 -32.53 -34.38 -48.22
N PRO A 263 -33.76 -33.89 -48.34
CA PRO A 263 -34.87 -34.72 -48.78
C PRO A 263 -34.67 -35.06 -50.24
N THR A 264 -34.71 -36.37 -50.55
CA THR A 264 -34.81 -36.89 -51.91
C THR A 264 -36.19 -36.54 -52.42
N GLY A 265 -36.27 -35.70 -53.44
CA GLY A 265 -37.49 -35.47 -54.18
C GLY A 265 -37.94 -36.73 -54.95
N SER A 266 -39.20 -37.10 -54.78
CA SER A 266 -39.92 -38.06 -55.58
C SER A 266 -40.51 -37.31 -56.77
N ALA A 267 -40.14 -37.80 -57.97
CA ALA A 267 -40.82 -37.44 -59.20
C ALA A 267 -42.00 -38.35 -59.42
N ALA A 268 -43.14 -37.79 -59.70
CA ALA A 268 -44.18 -38.34 -60.62
C ALA A 268 -45.13 -37.20 -61.01
#